data_ca395615c1f59f2420a93351b7021168
#
_entry.id   ca395615c1f59f2420a93351b7021168
#
_cell.length_a   1.000
_cell.length_b   1.000
_cell.length_c   1.000
_cell.angle_alpha   90.00
_cell.angle_beta   90.00
_cell.angle_gamma   90.00
#
_symmetry.space_group_name_H-M   'P 1'
#
loop_
_entity.id
_entity.type
_entity.pdbx_description
1 polymer ?
#
loop_
_entity_poly.entity_id
_entity_poly.type
_entity_poly.pdbx_seq_one_letter_code
_entity_poly.pdbx_strand_id
1 'polypeptide(L)'
;MDGVTQKMRDMIRGWDRGRIFFLDDFATLESPGAVRFALLGMVKDGFVIRLARGVYCYPEISGEFGMKRIIPSDERIAYCIAEKEKVRIIPYGDQAAYKLGLTTMRISDLKYLTDGAPRKINLSATKKIYFNHTDEVKMFGYRNETMQDIASAIRFLTEEMIDGERKRILHKHLRTVPEEDFRHDITIPPAWVGKILTDIWNN
;
A
#
# COMPACT_ATOMS: atom_id res chain seq x y z
N MET A 1 25.01 -21.10 -19.50
CA MET A 1 24.17 -20.26 -18.62
C MET A 1 24.15 -20.91 -17.27
N ASP A 2 24.44 -20.14 -16.25
CA ASP A 2 24.65 -20.68 -14.92
C ASP A 2 23.38 -21.35 -14.40
N GLY A 3 23.55 -22.51 -13.75
CA GLY A 3 22.43 -23.31 -13.24
C GLY A 3 21.48 -22.53 -12.33
N VAL A 4 21.99 -21.51 -11.61
CA VAL A 4 21.19 -20.61 -10.76
C VAL A 4 20.21 -19.75 -11.59
N THR A 5 20.66 -19.13 -12.68
CA THR A 5 19.80 -18.31 -13.53
C THR A 5 18.63 -19.11 -14.13
N GLN A 6 18.92 -20.34 -14.57
CA GLN A 6 17.85 -21.19 -15.12
C GLN A 6 16.87 -21.63 -14.04
N LYS A 7 17.34 -22.08 -12.89
CA LYS A 7 16.49 -22.45 -11.74
C LYS A 7 15.58 -21.28 -11.33
N MET A 8 16.12 -20.08 -11.22
CA MET A 8 15.32 -18.89 -10.90
C MET A 8 14.26 -18.58 -11.96
N ARG A 9 14.60 -18.68 -13.26
CA ARG A 9 13.62 -18.49 -14.33
C ARG A 9 12.49 -19.51 -14.25
N ASP A 10 12.80 -20.76 -13.96
CA ASP A 10 11.78 -21.81 -13.87
C ASP A 10 10.89 -21.61 -12.64
N MET A 11 11.46 -21.20 -11.50
CA MET A 11 10.67 -20.79 -10.33
C MET A 11 9.73 -19.63 -10.65
N ILE A 12 10.24 -18.56 -11.27
CA ILE A 12 9.44 -17.38 -11.61
C ILE A 12 8.34 -17.72 -12.64
N ARG A 13 8.59 -18.59 -13.59
CA ARG A 13 7.58 -19.05 -14.56
C ARG A 13 6.43 -19.83 -13.93
N GLY A 14 6.69 -20.46 -12.78
CA GLY A 14 5.67 -21.12 -11.99
C GLY A 14 4.81 -20.17 -11.13
N TRP A 15 5.13 -18.88 -11.10
CA TRP A 15 4.34 -17.88 -10.39
C TRP A 15 3.31 -17.21 -11.29
N ASP A 16 2.27 -16.66 -10.64
CA ASP A 16 1.31 -15.81 -11.34
C ASP A 16 1.99 -14.53 -11.82
N ARG A 17 1.61 -14.07 -13.01
CA ARG A 17 2.04 -12.77 -13.50
C ARG A 17 1.47 -11.65 -12.61
N GLY A 18 2.18 -10.54 -12.50
CA GLY A 18 1.87 -9.46 -11.57
C GLY A 18 2.41 -9.69 -10.15
N ARG A 19 2.99 -10.86 -9.84
CA ARG A 19 3.57 -11.14 -8.53
C ARG A 19 4.75 -10.22 -8.25
N ILE A 20 4.70 -9.57 -7.08
CA ILE A 20 5.83 -8.86 -6.48
C ILE A 20 6.63 -9.87 -5.66
N PHE A 21 7.95 -9.81 -5.75
CA PHE A 21 8.85 -10.74 -5.07
C PHE A 21 10.15 -10.05 -4.64
N PHE A 22 10.91 -10.73 -3.79
CA PHE A 22 12.10 -10.22 -3.11
C PHE A 22 13.29 -11.16 -3.31
N LEU A 23 14.49 -10.72 -2.95
CA LEU A 23 15.68 -11.58 -2.96
C LEU A 23 15.52 -12.83 -2.08
N ASP A 24 14.83 -12.68 -0.96
CA ASP A 24 14.66 -13.76 0.03
C ASP A 24 13.75 -14.89 -0.49
N ASP A 25 12.93 -14.66 -1.53
CA ASP A 25 12.16 -15.72 -2.19
C ASP A 25 13.06 -16.80 -2.83
N PHE A 26 14.35 -16.47 -3.01
CA PHE A 26 15.37 -17.37 -3.54
C PHE A 26 16.40 -17.81 -2.49
N ALA A 27 16.08 -17.71 -1.20
CA ALA A 27 17.00 -18.06 -0.10
C ALA A 27 17.44 -19.52 -0.11
N THR A 28 16.66 -20.41 -0.75
CA THR A 28 17.00 -21.83 -0.92
C THR A 28 18.01 -22.11 -2.04
N LEU A 29 18.27 -21.13 -2.90
CA LEU A 29 19.27 -21.23 -3.94
C LEU A 29 20.63 -20.81 -3.40
N GLU A 30 21.69 -21.28 -4.09
CA GLU A 30 23.10 -21.14 -3.68
C GLU A 30 23.52 -19.72 -3.20
N SER A 31 24.58 -19.14 -3.65
CA SER A 31 25.08 -17.89 -3.10
C SER A 31 24.17 -16.67 -3.39
N PRO A 32 23.95 -15.78 -2.41
CA PRO A 32 23.18 -14.52 -2.62
C PRO A 32 23.76 -13.63 -3.71
N GLY A 33 25.06 -13.73 -3.99
CA GLY A 33 25.74 -13.04 -5.07
C GLY A 33 25.30 -13.51 -6.46
N ALA A 34 25.19 -14.83 -6.65
CA ALA A 34 24.73 -15.42 -7.91
C ALA A 34 23.25 -15.05 -8.18
N VAL A 35 22.41 -15.08 -7.14
CA VAL A 35 20.99 -14.64 -7.22
C VAL A 35 20.87 -13.17 -7.67
N ARG A 36 21.64 -12.27 -7.07
CA ARG A 36 21.65 -10.85 -7.45
C ARG A 36 22.12 -10.65 -8.91
N PHE A 37 23.16 -11.36 -9.32
CA PHE A 37 23.67 -11.30 -10.69
C PHE A 37 22.64 -11.81 -11.70
N ALA A 38 21.99 -12.94 -11.42
CA ALA A 38 20.92 -13.49 -12.24
C ALA A 38 19.75 -12.52 -12.39
N LEU A 39 19.30 -11.87 -11.28
CA LEU A 39 18.24 -10.86 -11.32
C LEU A 39 18.61 -9.64 -12.16
N LEU A 40 19.86 -9.17 -12.10
CA LEU A 40 20.34 -8.07 -12.96
C LEU A 40 20.22 -8.43 -14.44
N GLY A 41 20.58 -9.65 -14.82
CA GLY A 41 20.39 -10.16 -16.19
C GLY A 41 18.92 -10.20 -16.59
N MET A 42 18.05 -10.74 -15.72
CA MET A 42 16.61 -10.83 -15.98
C MET A 42 15.92 -9.48 -16.06
N VAL A 43 16.38 -8.47 -15.34
CA VAL A 43 15.90 -7.08 -15.46
C VAL A 43 16.37 -6.49 -16.80
N LYS A 44 17.63 -6.73 -17.21
CA LYS A 44 18.20 -6.23 -18.46
C LYS A 44 17.47 -6.78 -19.69
N ASP A 45 17.13 -8.06 -19.68
CA ASP A 45 16.39 -8.71 -20.79
C ASP A 45 14.86 -8.54 -20.65
N GLY A 46 14.41 -7.89 -19.59
CA GLY A 46 13.00 -7.53 -19.36
C GLY A 46 12.11 -8.69 -18.98
N PHE A 47 12.67 -9.81 -18.55
CA PHE A 47 11.90 -10.93 -18.00
C PHE A 47 11.22 -10.58 -16.68
N VAL A 48 11.88 -9.77 -15.84
CA VAL A 48 11.32 -9.16 -14.63
C VAL A 48 11.53 -7.66 -14.63
N ILE A 49 10.76 -6.93 -13.81
CA ILE A 49 10.89 -5.49 -13.59
C ILE A 49 11.43 -5.28 -12.17
N ARG A 50 12.38 -4.38 -12.02
CA ARG A 50 12.81 -3.89 -10.71
C ARG A 50 11.96 -2.69 -10.32
N LEU A 51 11.14 -2.82 -9.27
CA LEU A 51 10.25 -1.78 -8.75
C LEU A 51 10.97 -0.83 -7.78
N ALA A 52 11.84 -1.40 -6.94
CA ALA A 52 12.68 -0.66 -6.00
C ALA A 52 13.93 -1.48 -5.67
N ARG A 53 14.80 -0.96 -4.81
CA ARG A 53 15.96 -1.72 -4.33
C ARG A 53 15.51 -2.98 -3.58
N GLY A 54 15.79 -4.16 -4.16
CA GLY A 54 15.45 -5.46 -3.59
C GLY A 54 13.98 -5.88 -3.81
N VAL A 55 13.20 -5.11 -4.56
CA VAL A 55 11.80 -5.38 -4.88
C VAL A 55 11.64 -5.53 -6.38
N TYR A 56 11.08 -6.64 -6.82
CA TYR A 56 10.93 -7.03 -8.21
C TYR A 56 9.49 -7.45 -8.52
N CYS A 57 9.14 -7.49 -9.80
CA CYS A 57 7.86 -7.95 -10.27
C CYS A 57 8.03 -8.87 -11.48
N TYR A 58 7.26 -9.97 -11.51
CA TYR A 58 7.04 -10.74 -12.72
C TYR A 58 5.87 -10.11 -13.48
N PRO A 59 6.12 -9.27 -14.53
CA PRO A 59 5.10 -8.39 -15.06
C PRO A 59 3.97 -9.15 -15.74
N GLU A 60 2.75 -8.64 -15.59
CA GLU A 60 1.67 -8.97 -16.50
C GLU A 60 1.95 -8.38 -17.87
N ILE A 61 1.48 -9.06 -18.90
CA ILE A 61 1.61 -8.63 -20.29
C ILE A 61 0.21 -8.46 -20.84
N SER A 62 -0.15 -7.26 -21.26
CA SER A 62 -1.42 -7.00 -21.91
C SER A 62 -1.21 -6.32 -23.26
N GLY A 63 -2.15 -6.59 -24.20
CA GLY A 63 -2.24 -5.94 -25.49
C GLY A 63 -2.25 -6.92 -26.67
N GLU A 64 -3.23 -6.75 -27.55
CA GLU A 64 -3.31 -7.49 -28.83
C GLU A 64 -2.27 -7.00 -29.84
N PHE A 65 -1.78 -5.76 -29.71
CA PHE A 65 -0.86 -5.09 -30.63
C PHE A 65 0.35 -4.44 -29.94
N GLY A 66 1.04 -5.19 -29.14
CA GLY A 66 2.24 -4.72 -28.46
C GLY A 66 2.23 -5.10 -26.99
N MET A 67 3.25 -5.83 -26.58
CA MET A 67 3.36 -6.35 -25.22
C MET A 67 3.63 -5.22 -24.24
N LYS A 68 2.58 -4.57 -23.74
CA LYS A 68 2.68 -3.60 -22.66
C LYS A 68 2.80 -4.34 -21.33
N ARG A 69 3.87 -4.09 -20.60
CA ARG A 69 4.06 -4.60 -19.24
C ARG A 69 3.22 -3.77 -18.27
N ILE A 70 2.39 -4.43 -17.48
CA ILE A 70 1.63 -3.80 -16.41
C ILE A 70 2.52 -3.78 -15.17
N ILE A 71 2.72 -2.58 -14.64
CA ILE A 71 3.44 -2.35 -13.38
C ILE A 71 2.39 -2.32 -12.26
N PRO A 72 2.59 -3.03 -11.13
CA PRO A 72 1.72 -2.93 -9.97
C PRO A 72 1.59 -1.49 -9.47
N SER A 73 0.44 -1.15 -8.86
CA SER A 73 0.25 0.17 -8.25
C SER A 73 1.24 0.39 -7.10
N ASP A 74 1.53 1.65 -6.82
CA ASP A 74 2.47 2.02 -5.75
C ASP A 74 1.94 1.55 -4.38
N GLU A 75 0.60 1.56 -4.17
CA GLU A 75 -0.05 1.02 -2.97
C GLU A 75 0.19 -0.49 -2.84
N ARG A 76 -0.01 -1.25 -3.92
CA ARG A 76 0.23 -2.71 -3.89
C ARG A 76 1.68 -3.02 -3.54
N ILE A 77 2.63 -2.21 -4.05
CA ILE A 77 4.05 -2.35 -3.69
C ILE A 77 4.24 -2.09 -2.19
N ALA A 78 3.61 -1.05 -1.62
CA ALA A 78 3.71 -0.73 -0.21
C ALA A 78 3.19 -1.88 0.67
N TYR A 79 2.00 -2.41 0.37
CA TYR A 79 1.41 -3.52 1.13
C TYR A 79 2.24 -4.80 1.02
N CYS A 80 2.76 -5.16 -0.16
CA CYS A 80 3.64 -6.33 -0.31
C CYS A 80 4.95 -6.19 0.50
N ILE A 81 5.50 -4.97 0.61
CA ILE A 81 6.68 -4.73 1.43
C ILE A 81 6.34 -4.87 2.92
N ALA A 82 5.22 -4.31 3.36
CA ALA A 82 4.76 -4.41 4.74
C ALA A 82 4.49 -5.87 5.14
N GLU A 83 3.83 -6.64 4.29
CA GLU A 83 3.58 -8.08 4.49
C GLU A 83 4.89 -8.86 4.63
N LYS A 84 5.86 -8.63 3.74
CA LYS A 84 7.19 -9.25 3.82
C LYS A 84 7.89 -8.93 5.14
N GLU A 85 7.79 -7.70 5.60
CA GLU A 85 8.41 -7.23 6.84
C GLU A 85 7.61 -7.59 8.09
N LYS A 86 6.41 -8.18 7.90
CA LYS A 86 5.47 -8.57 8.98
C LYS A 86 5.09 -7.37 9.85
N VAL A 87 4.89 -6.21 9.22
CA VAL A 87 4.43 -4.98 9.85
C VAL A 87 3.08 -4.57 9.30
N ARG A 88 2.29 -3.87 10.11
CA ARG A 88 1.03 -3.27 9.67
C ARG A 88 1.29 -1.86 9.14
N ILE A 89 0.54 -1.49 8.12
CA ILE A 89 0.55 -0.12 7.59
C ILE A 89 -0.87 0.40 7.40
N ILE A 90 -1.05 1.68 7.60
CA ILE A 90 -2.28 2.40 7.29
C ILE A 90 -1.97 3.67 6.50
N PRO A 91 -2.81 4.07 5.53
CA PRO A 91 -2.60 5.28 4.76
C PRO A 91 -2.53 6.52 5.67
N TYR A 92 -1.65 7.45 5.35
CA TYR A 92 -1.61 8.75 6.02
C TYR A 92 -2.83 9.57 5.64
N GLY A 93 -3.24 10.52 6.51
CA GLY A 93 -4.52 11.20 6.39
C GLY A 93 -4.71 12.00 5.11
N ASP A 94 -3.65 12.58 4.52
CA ASP A 94 -3.72 13.27 3.22
C ASP A 94 -4.11 12.31 2.08
N GLN A 95 -3.56 11.10 2.11
CA GLN A 95 -3.83 10.04 1.14
C GLN A 95 -5.26 9.50 1.30
N ALA A 96 -5.70 9.30 2.55
CA ALA A 96 -7.07 8.90 2.85
C ALA A 96 -8.07 9.98 2.40
N ALA A 97 -7.79 11.25 2.67
CA ALA A 97 -8.64 12.37 2.23
C ALA A 97 -8.76 12.46 0.70
N TYR A 98 -7.67 12.23 -0.02
CA TYR A 98 -7.69 12.18 -1.48
C TYR A 98 -8.50 10.98 -2.01
N LYS A 99 -8.27 9.78 -1.46
CA LYS A 99 -8.99 8.54 -1.81
C LYS A 99 -10.51 8.69 -1.62
N LEU A 100 -10.93 9.37 -0.56
CA LEU A 100 -12.33 9.63 -0.25
C LEU A 100 -12.94 10.81 -1.03
N GLY A 101 -12.15 11.55 -1.82
CA GLY A 101 -12.62 12.72 -2.55
C GLY A 101 -12.85 13.97 -1.69
N LEU A 102 -12.26 14.03 -0.49
CA LEU A 102 -12.36 15.17 0.44
C LEU A 102 -11.38 16.30 0.10
N THR A 103 -10.42 16.04 -0.76
CA THR A 103 -9.44 17.01 -1.27
C THR A 103 -9.08 16.70 -2.71
N THR A 104 -8.74 17.74 -3.46
CA THR A 104 -8.22 17.65 -4.84
C THR A 104 -6.69 17.70 -4.90
N MET A 105 -6.05 17.83 -3.74
CA MET A 105 -4.58 17.88 -3.65
C MET A 105 -3.98 16.58 -4.15
N ARG A 106 -3.16 16.67 -5.20
CA ARG A 106 -2.45 15.48 -5.72
C ARG A 106 -1.35 15.05 -4.76
N ILE A 107 -1.31 13.75 -4.51
CA ILE A 107 -0.28 13.11 -3.70
C ILE A 107 0.79 12.57 -4.63
N SER A 108 2.02 13.05 -4.48
CA SER A 108 3.18 12.57 -5.26
C SER A 108 3.83 11.37 -4.60
N ASP A 109 3.99 11.42 -3.28
CA ASP A 109 4.62 10.39 -2.47
C ASP A 109 3.59 9.71 -1.57
N LEU A 110 3.61 8.38 -1.50
CA LEU A 110 2.74 7.63 -0.59
C LEU A 110 3.34 7.62 0.82
N LYS A 111 2.52 7.92 1.81
CA LYS A 111 2.89 7.91 3.22
C LYS A 111 2.00 6.97 3.99
N TYR A 112 2.60 6.14 4.81
CA TYR A 112 1.90 5.21 5.70
C TYR A 112 2.41 5.37 7.12
N LEU A 113 1.52 5.21 8.08
CA LEU A 113 1.91 4.92 9.45
C LEU A 113 2.17 3.42 9.57
N THR A 114 3.14 3.04 10.38
CA THR A 114 3.50 1.64 10.61
C THR A 114 3.82 1.39 12.09
N ASP A 115 3.54 0.18 12.55
CA ASP A 115 4.02 -0.32 13.84
C ASP A 115 5.46 -0.86 13.78
N GLY A 116 6.03 -0.95 12.56
CA GLY A 116 7.42 -1.34 12.33
C GLY A 116 8.40 -0.16 12.33
N ALA A 117 9.65 -0.44 11.96
CA ALA A 117 10.68 0.60 11.82
C ALA A 117 10.35 1.58 10.68
N PRO A 118 10.68 2.87 10.82
CA PRO A 118 10.48 3.85 9.76
C PRO A 118 11.34 3.51 8.54
N ARG A 119 10.79 3.71 7.34
CA ARG A 119 11.45 3.35 6.09
C ARG A 119 11.08 4.26 4.94
N LYS A 120 12.06 4.53 4.08
CA LYS A 120 11.88 5.24 2.81
C LYS A 120 12.24 4.32 1.65
N ILE A 121 11.34 4.18 0.70
CA ILE A 121 11.48 3.34 -0.49
C ILE A 121 11.40 4.26 -1.72
N ASN A 122 12.44 4.26 -2.55
CA ASN A 122 12.46 5.02 -3.79
C ASN A 122 11.95 4.11 -4.92
N LEU A 123 10.80 4.43 -5.50
CA LEU A 123 10.24 3.76 -6.68
C LEU A 123 10.83 4.33 -7.98
N SER A 124 10.99 5.66 -8.01
CA SER A 124 11.62 6.37 -9.13
C SER A 124 12.35 7.62 -8.62
N ALA A 125 12.86 8.44 -9.53
CA ALA A 125 13.47 9.72 -9.18
C ALA A 125 12.48 10.67 -8.47
N THR A 126 11.19 10.58 -8.80
CA THR A 126 10.13 11.49 -8.34
C THR A 126 9.10 10.86 -7.44
N LYS A 127 9.09 9.54 -7.28
CA LYS A 127 8.09 8.80 -6.49
C LYS A 127 8.72 8.02 -5.35
N LYS A 128 8.17 8.16 -4.16
CA LYS A 128 8.65 7.51 -2.95
C LYS A 128 7.49 6.97 -2.13
N ILE A 129 7.78 5.94 -1.34
CA ILE A 129 6.89 5.45 -0.28
C ILE A 129 7.61 5.69 1.05
N TYR A 130 6.87 6.23 2.02
CA TYR A 130 7.36 6.44 3.37
C TYR A 130 6.54 5.59 4.34
N PHE A 131 7.20 4.82 5.16
CA PHE A 131 6.64 4.20 6.35
C PHE A 131 7.12 5.02 7.55
N ASN A 132 6.20 5.67 8.24
CA ASN A 132 6.47 6.48 9.42
C ASN A 132 6.02 5.69 10.64
N HIS A 133 6.91 5.49 11.60
CA HIS A 133 6.57 4.77 12.83
C HIS A 133 5.53 5.52 13.66
N THR A 134 4.62 4.75 14.28
CA THR A 134 3.66 5.27 15.25
C THR A 134 3.54 4.32 16.45
N ASP A 135 3.51 4.91 17.65
CA ASP A 135 3.23 4.19 18.89
C ASP A 135 1.72 4.02 19.15
N GLU A 136 0.86 4.65 18.34
CA GLU A 136 -0.59 4.53 18.44
C GLU A 136 -1.10 3.18 17.87
N VAL A 137 -0.70 2.07 18.49
CA VAL A 137 -0.98 0.70 18.02
C VAL A 137 -2.47 0.43 17.81
N LYS A 138 -3.35 1.09 18.58
CA LYS A 138 -4.81 0.97 18.44
C LYS A 138 -5.32 1.34 17.05
N MET A 139 -4.61 2.22 16.31
CA MET A 139 -4.99 2.62 14.96
C MET A 139 -4.96 1.46 13.95
N PHE A 140 -4.28 0.38 14.25
CA PHE A 140 -4.26 -0.84 13.42
C PHE A 140 -5.37 -1.82 13.79
N GLY A 141 -6.30 -1.43 14.66
CA GLY A 141 -7.40 -2.26 15.14
C GLY A 141 -8.71 -2.12 14.36
N TYR A 142 -8.77 -1.26 13.33
CA TYR A 142 -9.96 -1.13 12.50
C TYR A 142 -10.31 -2.46 11.81
N ARG A 143 -11.59 -2.81 11.84
CA ARG A 143 -12.14 -3.96 11.10
C ARG A 143 -12.49 -3.59 9.67
N ASN A 144 -12.89 -2.34 9.47
CA ASN A 144 -13.34 -1.83 8.18
C ASN A 144 -12.36 -0.81 7.62
N GLU A 145 -11.84 -1.06 6.42
CA GLU A 145 -10.87 -0.18 5.74
C GLU A 145 -11.46 1.22 5.47
N THR A 146 -12.74 1.30 5.12
CA THR A 146 -13.40 2.59 4.89
C THR A 146 -13.46 3.42 6.17
N MET A 147 -13.75 2.80 7.33
CA MET A 147 -13.72 3.47 8.63
C MET A 147 -12.31 3.99 8.98
N GLN A 148 -11.29 3.19 8.72
CA GLN A 148 -9.88 3.57 8.90
C GLN A 148 -9.51 4.79 8.04
N ASP A 149 -9.87 4.76 6.75
CA ASP A 149 -9.62 5.87 5.82
C ASP A 149 -10.36 7.13 6.26
N ILE A 150 -11.64 7.03 6.63
CA ILE A 150 -12.44 8.16 7.09
C ILE A 150 -11.85 8.79 8.35
N ALA A 151 -11.51 7.99 9.35
CA ALA A 151 -10.92 8.48 10.59
C ALA A 151 -9.55 9.14 10.35
N SER A 152 -8.72 8.56 9.48
CA SER A 152 -7.43 9.14 9.10
C SER A 152 -7.58 10.47 8.36
N ALA A 153 -8.56 10.56 7.44
CA ALA A 153 -8.85 11.77 6.69
C ALA A 153 -9.37 12.90 7.59
N ILE A 154 -10.29 12.61 8.51
CA ILE A 154 -10.83 13.61 9.45
C ILE A 154 -9.69 14.13 10.35
N ARG A 155 -8.82 13.26 10.86
CA ARG A 155 -7.66 13.68 11.67
C ARG A 155 -6.71 14.60 10.90
N PHE A 156 -6.56 14.38 9.61
CA PHE A 156 -5.72 15.22 8.74
C PHE A 156 -6.38 16.58 8.45
N LEU A 157 -7.68 16.58 8.15
CA LEU A 157 -8.40 17.79 7.77
C LEU A 157 -8.73 18.71 8.95
N THR A 158 -8.71 18.21 10.19
CA THR A 158 -9.18 18.88 11.40
C THR A 158 -10.70 19.14 11.43
N GLU A 159 -11.25 19.45 12.61
CA GLU A 159 -12.70 19.62 12.79
C GLU A 159 -13.25 20.77 11.97
N GLU A 160 -12.53 21.91 11.93
CA GLU A 160 -12.96 23.14 11.26
C GLU A 160 -13.10 22.95 9.73
N MET A 161 -12.38 22.02 9.16
CA MET A 161 -12.42 21.74 7.72
C MET A 161 -13.54 20.78 7.33
N ILE A 162 -14.27 20.19 8.28
CA ILE A 162 -15.36 19.25 8.01
C ILE A 162 -16.68 20.02 7.81
N ASP A 163 -16.79 20.68 6.67
CA ASP A 163 -17.96 21.43 6.25
C ASP A 163 -19.13 20.54 5.77
N GLY A 164 -20.25 21.14 5.38
CA GLY A 164 -21.44 20.43 4.93
C GLY A 164 -21.23 19.58 3.67
N GLU A 165 -20.33 19.97 2.77
CA GLU A 165 -20.02 19.19 1.57
C GLU A 165 -19.21 17.94 1.94
N ARG A 166 -18.18 18.08 2.75
CA ARG A 166 -17.37 16.97 3.22
C ARG A 166 -18.19 15.99 4.08
N LYS A 167 -19.12 16.49 4.92
CA LYS A 167 -20.06 15.65 5.66
C LYS A 167 -20.91 14.78 4.73
N ARG A 168 -21.40 15.33 3.62
CA ARG A 168 -22.19 14.55 2.63
C ARG A 168 -21.33 13.47 1.96
N ILE A 169 -20.08 13.77 1.61
CA ILE A 169 -19.16 12.79 1.05
C ILE A 169 -18.88 11.68 2.07
N LEU A 170 -18.56 12.05 3.30
CA LEU A 170 -18.29 11.09 4.39
C LEU A 170 -19.52 10.22 4.68
N HIS A 171 -20.72 10.79 4.73
CA HIS A 171 -21.97 10.05 4.91
C HIS A 171 -22.15 8.99 3.82
N LYS A 172 -21.90 9.35 2.54
CA LYS A 172 -21.98 8.37 1.44
C LYS A 172 -21.04 7.18 1.64
N HIS A 173 -19.82 7.41 2.11
CA HIS A 173 -18.87 6.34 2.41
C HIS A 173 -19.31 5.53 3.65
N LEU A 174 -19.77 6.19 4.72
CA LEU A 174 -20.25 5.53 5.94
C LEU A 174 -21.42 4.59 5.67
N ARG A 175 -22.30 4.92 4.72
CA ARG A 175 -23.44 4.03 4.34
C ARG A 175 -23.00 2.70 3.74
N THR A 176 -21.74 2.53 3.36
CA THR A 176 -21.18 1.26 2.89
C THR A 176 -20.59 0.41 4.01
N VAL A 177 -20.48 0.97 5.21
CA VAL A 177 -19.89 0.30 6.37
C VAL A 177 -20.97 -0.52 7.09
N PRO A 178 -20.75 -1.81 7.40
CA PRO A 178 -21.63 -2.58 8.25
C PRO A 178 -21.78 -1.97 9.65
N GLU A 179 -22.98 -2.00 10.21
CA GLU A 179 -23.25 -1.39 11.52
C GLU A 179 -22.37 -1.99 12.64
N GLU A 180 -22.11 -3.28 12.59
CA GLU A 180 -21.28 -3.93 13.60
C GLU A 180 -19.82 -3.45 13.53
N ASP A 181 -19.30 -3.23 12.32
CA ASP A 181 -17.95 -2.67 12.12
C ASP A 181 -17.91 -1.21 12.59
N PHE A 182 -18.94 -0.41 12.25
CA PHE A 182 -19.05 0.96 12.74
C PHE A 182 -19.02 1.02 14.26
N ARG A 183 -19.81 0.20 14.94
CA ARG A 183 -19.86 0.16 16.41
C ARG A 183 -18.52 -0.21 17.05
N HIS A 184 -17.76 -1.11 16.42
CA HIS A 184 -16.43 -1.46 16.88
C HIS A 184 -15.45 -0.32 16.61
N ASP A 185 -15.39 0.15 15.38
CA ASP A 185 -14.34 1.03 14.87
C ASP A 185 -14.47 2.46 15.38
N ILE A 186 -15.69 2.91 15.76
CA ILE A 186 -15.92 4.23 16.34
C ILE A 186 -15.19 4.46 17.67
N THR A 187 -14.78 3.40 18.34
CA THR A 187 -14.04 3.46 19.62
C THR A 187 -12.53 3.68 19.45
N ILE A 188 -12.01 3.54 18.23
CA ILE A 188 -10.59 3.58 17.95
C ILE A 188 -10.04 5.01 17.81
N PRO A 189 -10.67 5.92 17.03
CA PRO A 189 -10.16 7.26 16.83
C PRO A 189 -10.27 8.13 18.09
N PRO A 190 -9.61 9.31 18.10
CA PRO A 190 -9.81 10.29 19.17
C PRO A 190 -11.28 10.67 19.34
N ALA A 191 -11.70 11.01 20.58
CA ALA A 191 -13.10 11.26 20.91
C ALA A 191 -13.79 12.31 20.01
N TRP A 192 -13.07 13.38 19.61
CA TRP A 192 -13.62 14.40 18.73
C TRP A 192 -13.92 13.86 17.31
N VAL A 193 -13.07 12.97 16.78
CA VAL A 193 -13.33 12.27 15.51
C VAL A 193 -14.54 11.35 15.64
N GLY A 194 -14.59 10.59 16.74
CA GLY A 194 -15.72 9.72 17.04
C GLY A 194 -17.04 10.47 17.11
N LYS A 195 -17.06 11.68 17.70
CA LYS A 195 -18.25 12.55 17.74
C LYS A 195 -18.69 12.94 16.33
N ILE A 196 -17.78 13.41 15.47
CA ILE A 196 -18.10 13.77 14.08
C ILE A 196 -18.69 12.57 13.33
N LEU A 197 -18.07 11.39 13.47
CA LEU A 197 -18.54 10.16 12.82
C LEU A 197 -19.93 9.75 13.29
N THR A 198 -20.22 9.84 14.60
CA THR A 198 -21.53 9.54 15.17
C THR A 198 -22.58 10.51 14.65
N ASP A 199 -22.25 11.81 14.61
CA ASP A 199 -23.18 12.82 14.09
C ASP A 199 -23.51 12.58 12.61
N ILE A 200 -22.53 12.19 11.79
CA ILE A 200 -22.75 11.89 10.38
C ILE A 200 -23.53 10.57 10.18
N TRP A 201 -23.27 9.56 11.00
CA TRP A 201 -23.95 8.26 10.93
C TRP A 201 -25.45 8.35 11.23
N ASN A 202 -25.83 9.22 12.16
CA ASN A 202 -27.21 9.40 12.62
C ASN A 202 -28.06 10.35 11.75
N ASN A 203 -27.46 11.07 10.81
CA ASN A 203 -28.16 11.99 9.90
C ASN A 203 -28.35 11.38 8.50
#